data_1fb4c7f621ee293f24fe5bcd7f5e6b04
#
_entry.id   1fb4c7f621ee293f24fe5bcd7f5e6b04
#
_cell.length_a   1.000
_cell.length_b   1.000
_cell.length_c   1.000
_cell.angle_alpha   90.00
_cell.angle_beta   90.00
_cell.angle_gamma   90.00
#
_symmetry.space_group_name_H-M   'P 1'
#
loop_
_entity.id
_entity.type
_entity.pdbx_description
1 polymer ?
#
loop_
_entity_poly.entity_id
_entity_poly.type
_entity_poly.pdbx_seq_one_letter_code
_entity_poly.pdbx_strand_id
1 'polypeptide(L)'
;AWAGTVVFCYTDLLIKVCWSDDLLPVHCPDWLRTAAYQRSLAYALYLYCEPDLAWEADPQRSFSDPATWQDSALRCRQMLDERQLPYATVTGVGADRLEVAMAAVEAMLRA
;
A
#
# COMPACT_ATOMS: atom_id res chain seq x y z
N ALA A 1 10.82 8.81 21.44
CA ALA A 1 9.49 9.13 21.98
C ALA A 1 8.69 9.94 20.96
N TRP A 2 7.44 9.61 20.82
CA TRP A 2 6.54 10.35 19.94
C TRP A 2 6.02 11.57 20.69
N ALA A 3 6.53 12.73 20.33
CA ALA A 3 6.06 13.99 20.88
C ALA A 3 5.06 14.69 19.96
N GLY A 4 4.72 14.07 18.85
CA GLY A 4 3.97 14.71 17.81
C GLY A 4 2.78 13.91 17.31
N THR A 5 2.42 14.19 16.10
CA THR A 5 1.25 13.67 15.42
C THR A 5 1.65 12.54 14.49
N VAL A 6 0.83 11.51 14.40
CA VAL A 6 0.94 10.48 13.36
C VAL A 6 0.32 11.03 12.08
N VAL A 7 1.05 10.92 10.98
CA VAL A 7 0.56 11.35 9.66
C VAL A 7 0.28 10.11 8.82
N PHE A 8 -0.93 10.01 8.33
CA PHE A 8 -1.33 8.95 7.42
C PHE A 8 -1.29 9.46 5.99
N CYS A 9 -0.53 8.78 5.13
CA CYS A 9 -0.51 9.07 3.71
C CYS A 9 -1.40 8.06 2.99
N TYR A 10 -2.41 8.55 2.29
CA TYR A 10 -3.36 7.72 1.56
C TYR A 10 -2.69 6.95 0.44
N THR A 11 -1.79 7.60 -0.29
CA THR A 11 -0.94 6.98 -1.31
C THR A 11 0.45 7.56 -1.20
N ASP A 12 1.43 6.87 -1.79
CA ASP A 12 2.78 7.37 -1.86
C ASP A 12 3.40 7.10 -3.26
N LEU A 13 4.66 7.47 -3.44
CA LEU A 13 5.33 7.24 -4.71
C LEU A 13 5.52 5.76 -5.03
N LEU A 14 5.64 4.91 -4.02
CA LEU A 14 5.81 3.48 -4.23
C LEU A 14 4.59 2.86 -4.90
N ILE A 15 3.39 3.22 -4.47
CA ILE A 15 2.16 2.76 -5.11
C ILE A 15 2.05 3.30 -6.54
N LYS A 16 2.56 4.51 -6.80
CA LYS A 16 2.59 5.07 -8.16
C LYS A 16 3.48 4.24 -9.08
N VAL A 17 4.61 3.72 -8.58
CA VAL A 17 5.46 2.78 -9.32
C VAL A 17 4.69 1.51 -9.65
N CYS A 18 3.97 0.93 -8.69
CA CYS A 18 3.14 -0.25 -8.92
C CYS A 18 2.10 0.01 -10.02
N TRP A 19 1.41 1.13 -9.95
CA TRP A 19 0.40 1.48 -10.96
C TRP A 19 1.01 1.74 -12.33
N SER A 20 2.18 2.38 -12.38
CA SER A 20 2.89 2.62 -13.63
C SER A 20 3.24 1.30 -14.32
N ASP A 21 3.76 0.34 -13.57
CA ASP A 21 4.12 -0.96 -14.10
C ASP A 21 2.90 -1.77 -14.58
N ASP A 22 1.75 -1.64 -13.89
CA ASP A 22 0.55 -2.42 -14.17
C ASP A 22 -0.37 -1.81 -15.24
N LEU A 23 -0.48 -0.49 -15.28
CA LEU A 23 -1.52 0.20 -16.04
C LEU A 23 -1.01 0.91 -17.29
N LEU A 24 0.26 1.28 -17.34
CA LEU A 24 0.82 2.05 -18.45
C LEU A 24 1.57 1.14 -19.41
N PRO A 25 1.42 1.36 -20.73
CA PRO A 25 2.14 0.56 -21.73
C PRO A 25 3.62 0.88 -21.81
N VAL A 26 4.07 1.95 -21.18
CA VAL A 26 5.47 2.38 -21.11
C VAL A 26 6.04 2.07 -19.73
N HIS A 27 7.33 1.86 -19.68
CA HIS A 27 8.01 1.61 -18.41
C HIS A 27 7.93 2.83 -17.48
N CYS A 28 7.89 2.54 -16.20
CA CYS A 28 8.00 3.56 -15.15
C CYS A 28 9.30 4.34 -15.33
N PRO A 29 9.26 5.68 -15.36
CA PRO A 29 10.48 6.47 -15.47
C PRO A 29 11.46 6.19 -14.33
N ASP A 30 12.75 6.15 -14.64
CA ASP A 30 13.77 5.86 -13.63
C ASP A 30 13.75 6.85 -12.48
N TRP A 31 13.52 8.14 -12.77
CA TRP A 31 13.47 9.16 -11.72
C TRP A 31 12.32 8.91 -10.73
N LEU A 32 11.19 8.41 -11.20
CA LEU A 32 10.05 8.10 -10.34
C LEU A 32 10.38 6.90 -9.44
N ARG A 33 10.95 5.86 -10.02
CA ARG A 33 11.35 4.65 -9.28
C ARG A 33 12.40 4.99 -8.22
N THR A 34 13.41 5.76 -8.58
CA THR A 34 14.45 6.19 -7.64
C THR A 34 13.87 7.02 -6.49
N ALA A 35 13.02 8.00 -6.80
CA ALA A 35 12.39 8.83 -5.78
C ALA A 35 11.47 8.01 -4.87
N ALA A 36 10.71 7.08 -5.44
CA ALA A 36 9.83 6.20 -4.68
C ALA A 36 10.62 5.35 -3.68
N TYR A 37 11.72 4.76 -4.12
CA TYR A 37 12.55 3.91 -3.27
C TYR A 37 13.21 4.70 -2.14
N GLN A 38 13.69 5.90 -2.42
CA GLN A 38 14.28 6.75 -1.39
C GLN A 38 13.25 7.19 -0.36
N ARG A 39 12.09 7.64 -0.80
CA ARG A 39 11.05 8.14 0.10
C ARG A 39 10.39 7.04 0.91
N SER A 40 10.35 5.81 0.39
CA SER A 40 9.78 4.69 1.13
C SER A 40 10.48 4.43 2.45
N LEU A 41 11.75 4.78 2.56
CA LEU A 41 12.54 4.61 3.79
C LEU A 41 12.12 5.58 4.91
N ALA A 42 11.40 6.63 4.58
CA ALA A 42 10.94 7.63 5.56
C ALA A 42 9.66 7.20 6.29
N TYR A 43 8.93 6.21 5.78
CA TYR A 43 7.72 5.74 6.43
C TYR A 43 8.04 4.77 7.56
N ALA A 44 7.41 4.97 8.71
CA ALA A 44 7.59 4.09 9.86
C ALA A 44 6.87 2.75 9.65
N LEU A 45 5.76 2.75 8.92
CA LEU A 45 4.96 1.56 8.68
C LEU A 45 4.10 1.74 7.44
N TYR A 46 4.00 0.70 6.62
CA TYR A 46 3.01 0.58 5.57
C TYR A 46 1.85 -0.27 6.05
N LEU A 47 0.64 0.15 5.78
CA LEU A 47 -0.54 -0.68 5.99
C LEU A 47 -0.94 -1.28 4.64
N TYR A 48 -0.65 -2.55 4.47
CA TYR A 48 -1.04 -3.27 3.27
C TYR A 48 -2.47 -3.76 3.44
N CYS A 49 -3.39 -3.16 2.70
CA CYS A 49 -4.80 -3.50 2.76
C CYS A 49 -5.08 -4.67 1.83
N GLU A 50 -5.38 -5.82 2.40
CA GLU A 50 -5.66 -7.05 1.66
C GLU A 50 -6.91 -6.85 0.78
N PRO A 51 -6.91 -7.31 -0.49
CA PRO A 51 -8.10 -7.21 -1.34
C PRO A 51 -9.10 -8.34 -1.03
N ASP A 52 -9.55 -8.39 0.21
CA ASP A 52 -10.50 -9.40 0.71
C ASP A 52 -11.93 -8.86 0.85
N LEU A 53 -12.16 -7.61 0.44
CA LEU A 53 -13.48 -7.02 0.37
C LEU A 53 -14.18 -7.44 -0.93
N ALA A 54 -15.53 -7.41 -0.91
CA ALA A 54 -16.30 -7.72 -2.10
C ALA A 54 -15.99 -6.73 -3.23
N TRP A 55 -15.76 -7.28 -4.42
CA TRP A 55 -15.56 -6.46 -5.61
C TRP A 55 -16.88 -5.83 -6.05
N GLU A 56 -16.84 -4.54 -6.30
CA GLU A 56 -17.95 -3.81 -6.90
C GLU A 56 -17.48 -3.15 -8.19
N ALA A 57 -18.22 -3.38 -9.26
CA ALA A 57 -17.92 -2.76 -10.55
C ALA A 57 -18.12 -1.25 -10.45
N ASP A 58 -17.11 -0.49 -10.85
CA ASP A 58 -17.12 0.96 -10.84
C ASP A 58 -16.40 1.45 -12.12
N PRO A 59 -17.09 2.20 -13.01
CA PRO A 59 -16.46 2.66 -14.23
C PRO A 59 -15.29 3.62 -14.01
N GLN A 60 -15.16 4.18 -12.82
CA GLN A 60 -14.02 5.04 -12.46
C GLN A 60 -12.81 4.28 -11.96
N ARG A 61 -12.92 2.97 -11.74
CA ARG A 61 -11.78 2.17 -11.30
C ARG A 61 -10.78 1.94 -12.42
N SER A 62 -9.50 1.96 -12.06
CA SER A 62 -8.41 1.70 -13.00
C SER A 62 -8.36 0.23 -13.44
N PHE A 63 -8.83 -0.69 -12.61
CA PHE A 63 -8.87 -2.12 -12.92
C PHE A 63 -10.30 -2.54 -13.23
N SER A 64 -10.45 -3.26 -14.34
CA SER A 64 -11.77 -3.62 -14.88
C SER A 64 -12.36 -4.90 -14.30
N ASP A 65 -11.57 -5.70 -13.59
CA ASP A 65 -11.99 -6.98 -13.06
C ASP A 65 -11.28 -7.31 -11.73
N PRO A 66 -11.88 -8.21 -10.91
CA PRO A 66 -11.31 -8.55 -9.61
C PRO A 66 -9.96 -9.27 -9.68
N ALA A 67 -9.72 -10.07 -10.70
CA ALA A 67 -8.47 -10.81 -10.82
C ALA A 67 -7.28 -9.86 -11.04
N THR A 68 -7.42 -8.89 -11.94
CA THR A 68 -6.40 -7.87 -12.19
C THR A 68 -6.14 -7.03 -10.94
N TRP A 69 -7.20 -6.66 -10.22
CA TRP A 69 -7.11 -5.92 -8.97
C TRP A 69 -6.32 -6.69 -7.91
N GLN A 70 -6.62 -7.98 -7.74
CA GLN A 70 -5.91 -8.84 -6.79
C GLN A 70 -4.45 -9.05 -7.18
N ASP A 71 -4.16 -9.23 -8.45
CA ASP A 71 -2.79 -9.38 -8.96
C ASP A 71 -1.96 -8.13 -8.71
N SER A 72 -2.54 -6.96 -8.92
CA SER A 72 -1.88 -5.68 -8.65
C SER A 72 -1.56 -5.52 -7.17
N ALA A 73 -2.50 -5.85 -6.31
CA ALA A 73 -2.29 -5.79 -4.86
C ALA A 73 -1.17 -6.73 -4.42
N LEU A 74 -1.11 -7.93 -4.98
CA LEU A 74 -0.06 -8.90 -4.69
C LEU A 74 1.32 -8.39 -5.13
N ARG A 75 1.41 -7.75 -6.29
CA ARG A 75 2.67 -7.14 -6.75
C ARG A 75 3.14 -6.02 -5.82
N CYS A 76 2.22 -5.23 -5.31
CA CYS A 76 2.56 -4.20 -4.32
C CYS A 76 3.14 -4.82 -3.04
N ARG A 77 2.55 -5.90 -2.55
CA ARG A 77 3.06 -6.63 -1.40
C ARG A 77 4.44 -7.21 -1.66
N GLN A 78 4.64 -7.80 -2.84
CA GLN A 78 5.95 -8.33 -3.24
C GLN A 78 7.01 -7.23 -3.24
N MET A 79 6.67 -6.03 -3.69
CA MET A 79 7.58 -4.89 -3.67
C MET A 79 7.96 -4.49 -2.24
N LEU A 80 7.01 -4.49 -1.31
CA LEU A 80 7.31 -4.24 0.11
C LEU A 80 8.26 -5.30 0.67
N ASP A 81 8.03 -6.57 0.36
CA ASP A 81 8.87 -7.67 0.81
C ASP A 81 10.28 -7.60 0.23
N GLU A 82 10.40 -7.37 -1.07
CA GLU A 82 11.70 -7.29 -1.75
C GLU A 82 12.56 -6.15 -1.22
N ARG A 83 11.93 -5.05 -0.84
CA ARG A 83 12.63 -3.90 -0.30
C ARG A 83 12.75 -3.93 1.21
N GLN A 84 12.26 -4.98 1.85
CA GLN A 84 12.35 -5.18 3.30
C GLN A 84 11.76 -4.00 4.08
N LEU A 85 10.66 -3.44 3.58
CA LEU A 85 9.97 -2.33 4.23
C LEU A 85 9.04 -2.85 5.32
N PRO A 86 8.93 -2.12 6.45
CA PRO A 86 8.02 -2.54 7.51
C PRO A 86 6.57 -2.37 7.06
N TYR A 87 5.78 -3.43 7.10
CA TYR A 87 4.36 -3.35 6.81
C TYR A 87 3.56 -4.31 7.67
N ALA A 88 2.29 -3.98 7.83
CA ALA A 88 1.32 -4.86 8.48
C ALA A 88 0.17 -5.12 7.51
N THR A 89 -0.29 -6.35 7.47
CA THR A 89 -1.42 -6.73 6.61
C THR A 89 -2.73 -6.41 7.33
N VAL A 90 -3.61 -5.67 6.65
CA VAL A 90 -4.93 -5.30 7.15
C VAL A 90 -5.97 -6.12 6.43
N THR A 91 -6.75 -6.88 7.20
CA THR A 91 -7.78 -7.80 6.70
C THR A 91 -9.11 -7.52 7.36
N GLY A 92 -10.16 -8.21 6.91
CA GLY A 92 -11.48 -8.14 7.52
C GLY A 92 -12.39 -7.11 6.86
N VAL A 93 -13.52 -6.88 7.47
CA VAL A 93 -14.60 -6.02 6.96
C VAL A 93 -15.04 -5.04 8.04
N GLY A 94 -15.28 -3.80 7.65
CA GLY A 94 -15.85 -2.79 8.54
C GLY A 94 -15.00 -2.51 9.78
N ALA A 95 -15.62 -2.60 10.94
CA ALA A 95 -14.96 -2.30 12.22
C ALA A 95 -13.79 -3.23 12.51
N ASP A 96 -13.88 -4.50 12.15
CA ASP A 96 -12.79 -5.46 12.35
C ASP A 96 -11.53 -5.06 11.57
N ARG A 97 -11.73 -4.60 10.35
CA ARG A 97 -10.64 -4.11 9.49
C ARG A 97 -9.94 -2.90 10.10
N LEU A 98 -10.74 -1.97 10.62
CA LEU A 98 -10.21 -0.79 11.30
C LEU A 98 -9.42 -1.17 12.55
N GLU A 99 -9.92 -2.10 13.35
CA GLU A 99 -9.24 -2.57 14.56
C GLU A 99 -7.88 -3.19 14.24
N VAL A 100 -7.79 -3.98 13.17
CA VAL A 100 -6.52 -4.57 12.72
C VAL A 100 -5.52 -3.47 12.39
N ALA A 101 -5.95 -2.46 11.64
CA ALA A 101 -5.09 -1.33 11.25
C ALA A 101 -4.64 -0.54 12.48
N MET A 102 -5.54 -0.24 13.39
CA MET A 102 -5.22 0.51 14.60
C MET A 102 -4.26 -0.24 15.51
N ALA A 103 -4.45 -1.55 15.67
CA ALA A 103 -3.55 -2.37 16.45
C ALA A 103 -2.12 -2.35 15.89
N ALA A 104 -1.98 -2.41 14.58
CA ALA A 104 -0.68 -2.32 13.91
C ALA A 104 0.02 -0.97 14.16
N VAL A 105 -0.73 0.12 14.07
CA VAL A 105 -0.21 1.47 14.33
C VAL A 105 0.21 1.60 15.80
N GLU A 106 -0.61 1.14 16.73
CA GLU A 106 -0.29 1.18 18.15
C GLU A 106 0.97 0.38 18.48
N ALA A 107 1.11 -0.80 17.89
CA ALA A 107 2.30 -1.63 18.07
C ALA A 107 3.56 -0.90 17.55
N MET A 108 3.47 -0.24 16.42
CA MET A 108 4.55 0.57 15.87
C MET A 108 4.93 1.72 16.81
N LEU A 109 3.95 2.40 17.40
CA LEU A 109 4.19 3.53 18.28
C LEU A 109 4.83 3.11 19.62
N ARG A 110 4.63 1.87 20.04
CA ARG A 110 5.22 1.34 21.27
C ARG A 110 6.63 0.78 21.09
N ALA A 111 7.02 0.55 19.85
CA ALA A 111 8.31 -0.06 19.55
C ALA A 111 9.50 0.89 19.84
#